data_016acf816c8f5c0787fe98a448b6f5e6
#
_entry.id   016acf816c8f5c0787fe98a448b6f5e6
#
_cell.length_a   1.000
_cell.length_b   1.000
_cell.length_c   1.000
_cell.angle_alpha   90.00
_cell.angle_beta   90.00
_cell.angle_gamma   90.00
#
_symmetry.space_group_name_H-M   'P 1'
#
loop_
_entity.id
_entity.type
_entity.pdbx_description
1 polymer ?
#
loop_
_entity_poly.entity_id
_entity_poly.type
_entity_poly.pdbx_seq_one_letter_code
_entity_poly.pdbx_strand_id
1 'polypeptide(L)' 'MKFTLYSKEGCSYCKKAERLLELAKVEYRVYKLGVDFTKEQFISEFGYGSSFQRILVDDKLIGGCLDTFKYLEEKNLV' A
#
# COMPACT_ATOMS: atom_id res chain seq x y z
N MET A 1 2.79 10.51 -10.30
CA MET A 1 3.00 9.24 -9.58
C MET A 1 1.94 9.11 -8.48
N LYS A 2 1.11 8.10 -8.58
CA LYS A 2 -0.01 7.91 -7.68
C LYS A 2 0.11 6.58 -6.95
N PHE A 3 0.11 6.63 -5.62
CA PHE A 3 0.24 5.45 -4.79
C PHE A 3 -1.13 4.94 -4.34
N THR A 4 -1.26 3.64 -4.23
CA THR A 4 -2.47 2.99 -3.70
C THR A 4 -2.06 2.01 -2.62
N LEU A 5 -2.66 2.12 -1.45
CA LEU A 5 -2.40 1.24 -0.31
C LEU A 5 -3.64 0.43 0.03
N TYR A 6 -3.51 -0.89 0.03
CA TYR A 6 -4.54 -1.80 0.52
C TYR A 6 -4.24 -2.15 1.97
N SER A 7 -5.12 -1.76 2.87
CA SER A 7 -4.90 -1.92 4.30
C SER A 7 -6.08 -2.61 5.00
N LYS A 8 -5.90 -2.91 6.28
CA LYS A 8 -6.96 -3.44 7.13
C LYS A 8 -6.83 -2.84 8.51
N GLU A 9 -7.90 -2.91 9.29
CA GLU A 9 -7.89 -2.45 10.67
C GLU A 9 -6.94 -3.30 11.51
N GLY A 10 -6.23 -2.69 12.43
CA GLY A 10 -5.29 -3.37 13.30
C GLY A 10 -3.93 -3.71 12.68
N CYS A 11 -3.68 -3.24 11.47
CA CYS A 11 -2.41 -3.49 10.78
C CYS A 11 -1.43 -2.35 11.06
N SER A 12 -0.42 -2.61 11.89
CA SER A 12 0.57 -1.59 12.23
C SER A 12 1.44 -1.19 11.04
N TYR A 13 1.79 -2.14 10.18
CA TYR A 13 2.59 -1.85 8.98
C TYR A 13 1.80 -1.03 7.95
N CYS A 14 0.49 -1.22 7.91
CA CYS A 14 -0.35 -0.40 7.04
C CYS A 14 -0.30 1.07 7.46
N LYS A 15 -0.33 1.33 8.77
CA LYS A 15 -0.22 2.67 9.31
C LYS A 15 1.15 3.27 9.03
N LYS A 16 2.21 2.48 9.17
CA LYS A 16 3.57 2.93 8.88
C LYS A 16 3.72 3.30 7.40
N ALA A 17 3.16 2.48 6.52
CA ALA A 17 3.21 2.74 5.08
C ALA A 17 2.47 4.03 4.74
N GLU A 18 1.29 4.23 5.32
CA GLU A 18 0.51 5.44 5.10
C GLU A 18 1.28 6.68 5.55
N ARG A 19 1.88 6.61 6.73
CA ARG A 19 2.68 7.72 7.24
C ARG A 19 3.88 8.01 6.36
N LEU A 20 4.52 6.96 5.85
CA LEU A 20 5.64 7.10 4.93
C LEU A 20 5.24 7.86 3.67
N LEU A 21 4.08 7.53 3.10
CA LEU A 21 3.56 8.22 1.93
C LEU A 21 3.24 9.69 2.23
N GLU A 22 2.72 9.98 3.41
CA GLU A 22 2.48 11.36 3.84
C GLU A 22 3.79 12.15 3.93
N LEU A 23 4.82 11.55 4.52
CA LEU A 23 6.11 12.21 4.68
C LEU A 23 6.77 12.47 3.33
N ALA A 24 6.57 11.58 2.37
CA ALA A 24 7.09 11.74 1.02
C ALA A 24 6.32 12.77 0.21
N LYS A 25 5.16 13.23 0.71
CA LYS A 25 4.30 14.22 0.06
C LYS A 25 3.86 13.79 -1.33
N VAL A 26 3.61 12.50 -1.50
CA VAL A 26 3.12 11.94 -2.76
C VAL A 26 1.60 11.81 -2.71
N GLU A 27 0.98 11.77 -3.87
CA GLU A 27 -0.45 11.50 -3.96
C GLU A 27 -0.69 10.03 -3.68
N TYR A 28 -1.63 9.71 -2.77
CA TYR A 28 -1.93 8.34 -2.45
C TYR A 28 -3.39 8.15 -2.06
N ARG A 29 -3.86 6.90 -2.17
CA ARG A 29 -5.18 6.48 -1.72
C ARG A 29 -5.05 5.28 -0.82
N VAL A 30 -5.92 5.19 0.18
CA VAL A 30 -5.97 4.05 1.10
C VAL A 30 -7.33 3.36 0.93
N TYR A 31 -7.29 2.06 0.63
CA TYR A 31 -8.48 1.23 0.59
C TYR A 31 -8.46 0.30 1.78
N LYS A 32 -9.55 0.25 2.53
CA LYS A 32 -9.65 -0.57 3.74
C LYS A 32 -10.53 -1.80 3.52
N LEU A 33 -10.07 -2.92 4.03
CA LEU A 33 -10.83 -4.17 4.01
C LEU A 33 -12.15 -4.00 4.75
N GLY A 34 -13.24 -4.43 4.13
CA GLY A 34 -14.56 -4.34 4.71
C GLY A 34 -15.25 -3.00 4.51
N VAL A 35 -14.54 -2.01 3.99
CA VAL A 35 -15.08 -0.67 3.68
C VAL A 35 -15.02 -0.44 2.18
N ASP A 36 -13.81 -0.50 1.62
CA ASP A 36 -13.59 -0.21 0.20
C ASP A 36 -13.47 -1.46 -0.66
N PHE A 37 -13.15 -2.59 -0.06
CA PHE A 37 -13.03 -3.86 -0.77
C PHE A 37 -13.29 -5.02 0.17
N THR A 38 -13.57 -6.21 -0.39
CA THR A 38 -13.78 -7.43 0.38
C THR A 38 -12.51 -8.29 0.31
N LYS A 39 -12.40 -9.26 1.26
CA LYS A 39 -11.30 -10.22 1.25
C LYS A 39 -11.28 -10.99 -0.07
N GLU A 40 -12.45 -11.32 -0.60
CA GLU A 40 -12.57 -12.06 -1.85
C GLU A 40 -12.03 -11.26 -3.03
N GLN A 41 -12.33 -9.97 -3.07
CA GLN A 41 -11.81 -9.08 -4.10
C GLN A 41 -10.29 -8.97 -4.01
N PHE A 42 -9.77 -8.88 -2.79
CA PHE A 42 -8.33 -8.81 -2.56
C PHE A 42 -7.63 -10.08 -3.06
N ILE A 43 -8.16 -11.25 -2.70
CA ILE A 43 -7.60 -12.54 -3.13
C ILE A 43 -7.69 -12.69 -4.65
N SER A 44 -8.79 -12.25 -5.25
CA SER A 44 -8.97 -12.32 -6.70
C SER A 44 -7.91 -11.49 -7.44
N GLU A 45 -7.53 -10.35 -6.88
CA GLU A 45 -6.56 -9.47 -7.51
C GLU A 45 -5.11 -9.87 -7.22
N PHE A 46 -4.81 -10.28 -6.00
CA PHE A 46 -3.44 -10.53 -5.56
C PHE A 46 -3.10 -12.00 -5.30
N GLY A 47 -4.11 -12.88 -5.26
CA GLY A 47 -3.92 -14.31 -5.04
C GLY A 47 -3.98 -14.72 -3.58
N TYR A 48 -4.10 -16.03 -3.35
CA TYR A 48 -4.10 -16.59 -2.00
C TYR A 48 -2.73 -16.41 -1.35
N GLY A 49 -2.74 -16.17 -0.05
CA GLY A 49 -1.51 -15.98 0.70
C GLY A 49 -0.93 -14.57 0.60
N SER A 50 -1.59 -13.69 -0.12
CA SER A 50 -1.18 -12.29 -0.19
C SER A 50 -1.37 -11.62 1.17
N SER A 51 -0.36 -10.90 1.63
CA SER A 51 -0.44 -10.15 2.88
C SER A 51 -1.00 -8.76 2.62
N PHE A 52 -1.55 -8.16 3.67
CA PHE A 52 -1.99 -6.77 3.59
C PHE A 52 -0.80 -5.83 3.55
N GLN A 53 -1.07 -4.52 3.45
CA GLN A 53 -0.12 -3.50 3.09
C GLN A 53 0.47 -3.72 1.69
N ARG A 54 -0.41 -4.00 0.75
CA ARG A 54 -0.03 -4.01 -0.67
C ARG A 54 -0.04 -2.59 -1.19
N ILE A 55 1.06 -2.18 -1.78
CA ILE A 55 1.22 -0.82 -2.28
C ILE A 55 1.53 -0.85 -3.75
N LEU A 56 0.77 -0.05 -4.50
CA LEU A 56 0.92 0.06 -5.95
C LEU A 56 1.33 1.49 -6.32
N VAL A 57 2.11 1.61 -7.37
CA VAL A 57 2.45 2.91 -7.98
C VAL A 57 1.94 2.87 -9.42
N ASP A 58 0.97 3.72 -9.73
CA ASP A 58 0.35 3.78 -11.05
C ASP A 58 -0.09 2.39 -11.54
N ASP A 59 -0.79 1.65 -10.66
CA ASP A 59 -1.32 0.30 -10.89
C ASP A 59 -0.27 -0.81 -10.93
N LYS A 60 0.98 -0.49 -10.64
CA LYS A 60 2.05 -1.48 -10.59
C LYS A 60 2.37 -1.83 -9.14
N LEU A 61 2.27 -3.11 -8.79
CA LEU A 61 2.56 -3.58 -7.44
C LEU A 61 4.05 -3.44 -7.13
N ILE A 62 4.37 -2.74 -6.05
CA ILE A 62 5.76 -2.62 -5.58
C ILE A 62 6.01 -3.40 -4.29
N GLY A 63 4.98 -3.81 -3.59
CA GLY A 63 5.13 -4.64 -2.40
C GLY A 63 4.57 -4.01 -1.14
N GLY A 64 5.24 -4.23 -0.02
CA GLY A 64 4.82 -3.73 1.28
C GLY A 64 5.55 -2.46 1.71
N CYS A 65 5.56 -2.21 3.02
CA CYS A 65 6.14 -1.00 3.59
C CYS A 65 7.63 -0.82 3.29
N LEU A 66 8.42 -1.89 3.45
CA LEU A 66 9.85 -1.81 3.20
C LEU A 66 10.18 -1.58 1.73
N ASP A 67 9.45 -2.25 0.86
CA ASP A 67 9.63 -2.08 -0.59
C ASP A 67 9.29 -0.66 -1.02
N THR A 68 8.25 -0.11 -0.42
CA THR A 68 7.84 1.27 -0.68
C THR A 68 8.89 2.26 -0.20
N PHE A 69 9.47 2.01 0.98
CA PHE A 69 10.54 2.85 1.51
C PHE A 69 11.72 2.88 0.54
N LYS A 70 12.14 1.73 0.07
CA LYS A 70 13.25 1.64 -0.90
C LYS A 70 12.91 2.36 -2.20
N TYR A 71 11.69 2.18 -2.68
CA TYR A 71 11.24 2.86 -3.89
C TYR A 71 11.31 4.38 -3.76
N LEU A 72 10.80 4.91 -2.65
CA LEU A 72 10.82 6.34 -2.38
C LEU A 72 12.23 6.88 -2.21
N GLU A 73 13.09 6.10 -1.56
CA GLU A 73 14.49 6.46 -1.37
C GLU A 73 15.24 6.55 -2.69
N GLU A 74 15.02 5.59 -3.59
CA GLU A 74 15.62 5.59 -4.93
C GLU A 74 15.17 6.79 -5.76
N LYS A 75 13.94 7.25 -5.54
CA LYS A 75 13.39 8.41 -6.23
C LYS A 75 13.69 9.73 -5.52
N ASN A 76 14.45 9.69 -4.44
CA ASN A 76 14.79 10.87 -3.63
C ASN A 76 13.55 11.59 -3.07
N LEU A 77 12.51 10.83 -2.73
CA LEU A 77 11.29 11.37 -2.16
C LEU A 77 11.27 11.32 -0.64
N VAL A 78 12.15 10.55 -0.05
CA VAL A 78 12.36 10.49 1.41
C VAL A 78 13.84 10.46 1.72
#